data_7868a7b47e7ff4fae4087dcf9543582b
#
_entry.id   7868a7b47e7ff4fae4087dcf9543582b
#
_cell.length_a   1.000
_cell.length_b   1.000
_cell.length_c   1.000
_cell.angle_alpha   90.00
_cell.angle_beta   90.00
_cell.angle_gamma   90.00
#
_symmetry.space_group_name_H-M   'P 1'
#
loop_
_entity.id
_entity.type
_entity.pdbx_description
1 polymer ?
#
loop_
_entity_poly.entity_id
_entity_poly.type
_entity_poly.pdbx_seq_one_letter_code
_entity_poly.pdbx_strand_id
1 'polypeptide(L)'
;MKKSIGAQTLVYPAPVFVVGTYDLDGKPNVMTAAWGGICCSAPPCVAVSLREATYTYRNILERKAFTISIPSEKYVKEADYFGMVSGKNVDKFSATGLTPAKSEVVDAPYVSEFPFILECQLLRSVEIGGHTQFIGEIKDTKADEDMIENGDHLIQKITPLILALDSMSYYGVGKYVAKAFSVGKEITKKVDE
;
A
#
# COMPACT_ATOMS: atom_id res chain seq x y z
N MET A 1 7.33 1.40 -33.53
CA MET A 1 8.51 0.52 -33.34
C MET A 1 8.94 0.60 -31.87
N LYS A 2 9.18 -0.53 -31.19
CA LYS A 2 9.64 -0.55 -29.79
C LYS A 2 11.17 -0.58 -29.75
N LYS A 3 11.78 0.11 -28.78
CA LYS A 3 13.23 0.05 -28.52
C LYS A 3 13.47 -0.53 -27.13
N SER A 4 14.56 -1.28 -26.96
CA SER A 4 15.01 -1.74 -25.64
C SER A 4 15.52 -0.56 -24.81
N ILE A 5 15.15 -0.56 -23.51
CA ILE A 5 15.68 0.37 -22.49
C ILE A 5 16.44 -0.38 -21.40
N GLY A 6 16.76 -1.68 -21.62
CA GLY A 6 17.41 -2.54 -20.66
C GLY A 6 16.49 -3.01 -19.53
N ALA A 7 17.06 -3.72 -18.56
CA ALA A 7 16.35 -4.15 -17.37
C ALA A 7 16.14 -2.96 -16.41
N GLN A 8 14.91 -2.63 -16.11
CA GLN A 8 14.52 -1.52 -15.26
C GLN A 8 13.46 -1.97 -14.25
N THR A 9 13.37 -1.28 -13.12
CA THR A 9 12.34 -1.49 -12.10
C THR A 9 11.07 -0.68 -12.39
N LEU A 10 10.66 -0.59 -13.66
CA LEU A 10 9.54 0.23 -14.11
C LEU A 10 8.29 -0.62 -14.31
N VAL A 11 7.38 -0.55 -13.37
CA VAL A 11 6.04 -1.14 -13.45
C VAL A 11 5.01 -0.06 -13.15
N TYR A 12 4.02 0.08 -14.01
CA TYR A 12 2.99 1.11 -13.87
C TYR A 12 1.59 0.51 -13.70
N PRO A 13 0.78 1.08 -12.82
CA PRO A 13 1.14 2.04 -11.78
C PRO A 13 1.81 1.34 -10.60
N ALA A 14 2.74 2.01 -9.90
CA ALA A 14 3.19 1.56 -8.60
C ALA A 14 2.25 2.10 -7.52
N PRO A 15 1.84 1.29 -6.53
CA PRO A 15 1.01 1.76 -5.43
C PRO A 15 1.80 2.67 -4.50
N VAL A 16 1.11 3.48 -3.72
CA VAL A 16 1.67 4.18 -2.56
C VAL A 16 1.06 3.57 -1.31
N PHE A 17 1.83 2.73 -0.63
CA PHE A 17 1.45 2.09 0.63
C PHE A 17 2.12 2.81 1.80
N VAL A 18 1.36 3.10 2.85
CA VAL A 18 1.92 3.54 4.13
C VAL A 18 1.84 2.38 5.10
N VAL A 19 3.01 1.76 5.34
CA VAL A 19 3.16 0.56 6.17
C VAL A 19 3.30 0.96 7.62
N GLY A 20 2.36 0.58 8.48
CA GLY A 20 2.33 0.84 9.91
C GLY A 20 2.89 -0.33 10.72
N THR A 21 3.72 -0.04 11.72
CA THR A 21 4.29 -1.02 12.65
C THR A 21 4.50 -0.40 14.02
N TYR A 22 4.43 -1.18 15.09
CA TYR A 22 5.03 -0.78 16.38
C TYR A 22 6.52 -1.16 16.38
N ASP A 23 7.34 -0.35 17.04
CA ASP A 23 8.70 -0.76 17.39
C ASP A 23 8.72 -1.66 18.65
N LEU A 24 9.92 -2.03 19.13
CA LEU A 24 10.07 -2.90 20.30
C LEU A 24 9.50 -2.28 21.58
N ASP A 25 9.53 -0.95 21.68
CA ASP A 25 9.02 -0.20 22.83
C ASP A 25 7.51 0.11 22.72
N GLY A 26 6.85 -0.35 21.65
CA GLY A 26 5.44 -0.10 21.41
C GLY A 26 5.14 1.26 20.80
N LYS A 27 6.17 1.99 20.33
CA LYS A 27 5.98 3.27 19.66
C LYS A 27 5.48 3.07 18.25
N PRO A 28 4.41 3.78 17.80
CA PRO A 28 3.90 3.69 16.45
C PRO A 28 4.88 4.30 15.44
N ASN A 29 5.06 3.63 14.32
CA ASN A 29 5.86 4.08 13.20
C ASN A 29 5.17 3.76 11.88
N VAL A 30 5.38 4.59 10.87
CA VAL A 30 4.90 4.41 9.51
C VAL A 30 6.01 4.63 8.49
N MET A 31 5.88 3.98 7.31
CA MET A 31 6.84 4.12 6.23
C MET A 31 6.13 4.00 4.88
N THR A 32 6.43 4.90 3.95
CA THR A 32 5.92 4.79 2.58
C THR A 32 6.73 3.77 1.78
N ALA A 33 6.02 2.87 1.12
CA ALA A 33 6.56 1.84 0.25
C ALA A 33 5.75 1.77 -1.05
N ALA A 34 6.42 1.55 -2.18
CA ALA A 34 5.80 1.46 -3.49
C ALA A 34 5.90 0.06 -4.14
N TRP A 35 6.68 -0.84 -3.55
CA TRP A 35 6.92 -2.16 -4.10
C TRP A 35 6.07 -3.20 -3.39
N GLY A 36 4.81 -3.35 -3.86
CA GLY A 36 3.86 -4.25 -3.26
C GLY A 36 2.59 -4.42 -4.08
N GLY A 37 1.73 -5.30 -3.60
CA GLY A 37 0.45 -5.61 -4.23
C GLY A 37 -0.17 -6.89 -3.69
N ILE A 38 -1.41 -7.17 -4.08
CA ILE A 38 -2.09 -8.44 -3.75
C ILE A 38 -1.31 -9.61 -4.37
N CYS A 39 -1.03 -10.64 -3.59
CA CYS A 39 -0.25 -11.81 -4.03
C CYS A 39 -0.99 -13.15 -3.87
N CYS A 40 -2.11 -13.18 -3.15
CA CYS A 40 -2.97 -14.36 -3.02
C CYS A 40 -4.40 -13.94 -2.72
N SER A 41 -5.38 -14.71 -3.22
CA SER A 41 -6.80 -14.46 -2.99
C SER A 41 -7.40 -15.36 -1.89
N ALA A 42 -6.81 -16.51 -1.63
CA ALA A 42 -7.29 -17.47 -0.63
C ALA A 42 -6.11 -18.21 0.03
N PRO A 43 -5.72 -17.85 1.25
CA PRO A 43 -6.20 -16.68 2.00
C PRO A 43 -5.85 -15.35 1.31
N PRO A 44 -6.58 -14.26 1.57
CA PRO A 44 -6.24 -12.97 1.00
C PRO A 44 -4.89 -12.49 1.55
N CYS A 45 -3.93 -12.25 0.66
CA CYS A 45 -2.58 -11.81 1.05
C CYS A 45 -2.10 -10.63 0.23
N VAL A 46 -1.37 -9.75 0.89
CA VAL A 46 -0.64 -8.64 0.28
C VAL A 46 0.86 -8.80 0.53
N ALA A 47 1.66 -8.45 -0.46
CA ALA A 47 3.11 -8.42 -0.35
C ALA A 47 3.62 -6.99 -0.33
N VAL A 48 4.69 -6.72 0.44
CA VAL A 48 5.47 -5.48 0.40
C VAL A 48 6.96 -5.82 0.50
N SER A 49 7.78 -5.24 -0.38
CA SER A 49 9.23 -5.46 -0.39
C SER A 49 9.96 -4.29 0.24
N LEU A 50 10.72 -4.54 1.30
CA LEU A 50 11.48 -3.55 2.05
C LEU A 50 12.96 -3.89 2.07
N ARG A 51 13.80 -2.85 2.18
CA ARG A 51 15.24 -3.04 2.43
C ARG A 51 15.50 -3.24 3.93
N GLU A 52 16.43 -4.08 4.27
CA GLU A 52 16.83 -4.38 5.65
C GLU A 52 17.20 -3.12 6.47
N ALA A 53 17.78 -2.12 5.80
CA ALA A 53 18.17 -0.86 6.42
C ALA A 53 16.99 0.00 6.92
N THR A 54 15.75 -0.33 6.54
CA THR A 54 14.57 0.44 6.97
C THR A 54 14.15 0.06 8.39
N TYR A 55 13.72 1.04 9.17
CA TYR A 55 13.25 0.82 10.55
C TYR A 55 12.05 -0.13 10.61
N THR A 56 11.12 0.02 9.69
CA THR A 56 9.91 -0.81 9.55
C THR A 56 10.23 -2.29 9.28
N TYR A 57 11.31 -2.59 8.57
CA TYR A 57 11.75 -3.96 8.29
C TYR A 57 11.90 -4.79 9.58
N ARG A 58 12.70 -4.28 10.53
CA ARG A 58 12.93 -4.94 11.80
C ARG A 58 11.63 -5.06 12.61
N ASN A 59 10.83 -4.01 12.62
CA ASN A 59 9.57 -4.01 13.36
C ASN A 59 8.62 -5.10 12.88
N ILE A 60 8.51 -5.33 11.55
CA ILE A 60 7.68 -6.42 11.00
C ILE A 60 8.19 -7.80 11.45
N LEU A 61 9.50 -8.00 11.45
CA LEU A 61 10.08 -9.27 11.88
C LEU A 61 9.83 -9.57 13.36
N GLU A 62 9.88 -8.56 14.21
CA GLU A 62 9.68 -8.70 15.66
C GLU A 62 8.20 -8.84 16.02
N ARG A 63 7.35 -7.95 15.50
CA ARG A 63 5.91 -7.91 15.81
C ARG A 63 5.08 -8.93 15.04
N LYS A 64 5.62 -9.48 13.95
CA LYS A 64 4.93 -10.41 13.05
C LYS A 64 3.61 -9.84 12.49
N ALA A 65 3.47 -8.52 12.47
CA ALA A 65 2.27 -7.81 12.04
C ALA A 65 2.63 -6.47 11.42
N PHE A 66 1.78 -6.00 10.53
CA PHE A 66 1.84 -4.66 9.96
C PHE A 66 0.47 -4.26 9.42
N THR A 67 0.29 -2.97 9.23
CA THR A 67 -0.86 -2.44 8.46
C THR A 67 -0.39 -1.85 7.14
N ILE A 68 -1.29 -1.73 6.18
CA ILE A 68 -1.12 -0.91 4.98
C ILE A 68 -2.25 0.09 4.95
N SER A 69 -1.93 1.36 5.15
CA SER A 69 -2.86 2.46 4.98
C SER A 69 -2.71 3.03 3.58
N ILE A 70 -3.83 3.25 2.87
CA ILE A 70 -3.85 3.81 1.51
C ILE A 70 -4.13 5.31 1.63
N PRO A 71 -3.13 6.18 1.36
CA PRO A 71 -3.31 7.61 1.43
C PRO A 71 -4.13 8.13 0.24
N SER A 72 -5.05 9.06 0.50
CA SER A 72 -5.69 9.83 -0.58
C SER A 72 -4.78 10.96 -1.06
N GLU A 73 -5.08 11.52 -2.23
CA GLU A 73 -4.32 12.63 -2.84
C GLU A 73 -4.09 13.82 -1.91
N LYS A 74 -5.02 14.11 -1.00
CA LYS A 74 -4.91 15.23 -0.03
C LYS A 74 -3.75 15.06 0.95
N TYR A 75 -3.25 13.83 1.14
CA TYR A 75 -2.15 13.50 2.06
C TYR A 75 -0.83 13.21 1.34
N VAL A 76 -0.64 13.71 0.12
CA VAL A 76 0.58 13.46 -0.65
C VAL A 76 1.85 13.91 0.08
N LYS A 77 1.81 15.04 0.80
CA LYS A 77 2.96 15.59 1.55
C LYS A 77 3.36 14.67 2.71
N GLU A 78 2.38 14.20 3.47
CA GLU A 78 2.60 13.31 4.61
C GLU A 78 3.08 11.95 4.14
N ALA A 79 2.48 11.40 3.08
CA ALA A 79 2.89 10.14 2.48
C ALA A 79 4.33 10.22 1.95
N ASP A 80 4.73 11.30 1.28
CA ASP A 80 6.10 11.51 0.82
C ASP A 80 7.06 11.62 2.00
N TYR A 81 6.72 12.45 2.99
CA TYR A 81 7.53 12.61 4.21
C TYR A 81 7.79 11.29 4.93
N PHE A 82 6.80 10.40 5.02
CA PHE A 82 6.96 9.08 5.63
C PHE A 82 7.98 8.20 4.89
N GLY A 83 8.20 8.44 3.60
CA GLY A 83 9.22 7.78 2.79
C GLY A 83 10.61 8.40 2.91
N MET A 84 10.69 9.69 3.20
CA MET A 84 11.96 10.45 3.23
C MET A 84 12.76 10.29 4.52
N VAL A 85 12.08 10.12 5.66
CA VAL A 85 12.73 10.10 6.99
C VAL A 85 12.62 8.74 7.67
N SER A 86 13.58 8.43 8.55
CA SER A 86 13.56 7.20 9.33
C SER A 86 12.85 7.40 10.68
N GLY A 87 11.92 6.50 11.03
CA GLY A 87 11.28 6.47 12.35
C GLY A 87 12.24 6.24 13.53
N LYS A 88 13.48 5.80 13.24
CA LYS A 88 14.55 5.73 14.23
C LYS A 88 14.94 7.11 14.75
N ASN A 89 14.86 8.13 13.92
CA ASN A 89 15.36 9.48 14.21
C ASN A 89 14.24 10.50 14.45
N VAL A 90 13.03 10.23 13.94
CA VAL A 90 11.91 11.19 13.90
C VAL A 90 10.63 10.50 14.31
N ASP A 91 9.86 11.14 15.18
CA ASP A 91 8.46 10.79 15.41
C ASP A 91 7.61 11.34 14.25
N LYS A 92 7.25 10.46 13.31
CA LYS A 92 6.58 10.83 12.09
C LYS A 92 5.15 11.30 12.30
N PHE A 93 4.44 10.71 13.26
CA PHE A 93 3.08 11.13 13.61
C PHE A 93 3.09 12.54 14.20
N SER A 94 3.95 12.79 15.18
CA SER A 94 4.11 14.13 15.76
C SER A 94 4.53 15.17 14.74
N ALA A 95 5.41 14.81 13.78
CA ALA A 95 5.89 15.73 12.75
C ALA A 95 4.83 16.10 11.72
N THR A 96 3.89 15.22 11.42
CA THR A 96 2.84 15.44 10.41
C THR A 96 1.50 15.86 11.01
N GLY A 97 1.33 15.72 12.33
CA GLY A 97 0.05 15.97 13.00
C GLY A 97 -1.00 14.90 12.75
N LEU A 98 -0.63 13.77 12.11
CA LEU A 98 -1.52 12.64 11.90
C LEU A 98 -1.60 11.75 13.15
N THR A 99 -2.71 11.03 13.28
CA THR A 99 -3.04 10.25 14.47
C THR A 99 -2.80 8.76 14.26
N PRO A 100 -1.94 8.12 15.09
CA PRO A 100 -1.84 6.67 15.08
C PRO A 100 -3.07 6.05 15.75
N ALA A 101 -3.77 5.18 15.06
CA ALA A 101 -4.82 4.36 15.61
C ALA A 101 -4.33 2.91 15.78
N LYS A 102 -4.78 2.23 16.83
CA LYS A 102 -4.44 0.84 17.10
C LYS A 102 -5.34 -0.10 16.30
N SER A 103 -4.76 -1.10 15.62
CA SER A 103 -5.54 -2.22 15.11
C SER A 103 -6.10 -3.06 16.25
N GLU A 104 -7.32 -3.57 16.05
CA GLU A 104 -7.99 -4.48 16.99
C GLU A 104 -7.65 -5.95 16.71
N VAL A 105 -7.16 -6.25 15.50
CA VAL A 105 -6.96 -7.63 15.03
C VAL A 105 -5.50 -8.03 14.85
N VAL A 106 -4.58 -7.05 14.74
CA VAL A 106 -3.14 -7.31 14.62
C VAL A 106 -2.33 -6.35 15.49
N ASP A 107 -1.12 -6.72 15.88
CA ASP A 107 -0.23 -5.87 16.70
C ASP A 107 0.49 -4.81 15.85
N ALA A 108 -0.27 -3.91 15.25
CA ALA A 108 0.24 -2.82 14.43
C ALA A 108 -0.67 -1.58 14.47
N PRO A 109 -0.12 -0.36 14.31
CA PRO A 109 -0.89 0.87 14.19
C PRO A 109 -1.24 1.14 12.72
N TYR A 110 -2.26 1.96 12.49
CA TYR A 110 -2.57 2.55 11.19
C TYR A 110 -2.73 4.07 11.30
N VAL A 111 -2.79 4.76 10.16
CA VAL A 111 -3.04 6.21 10.12
C VAL A 111 -4.55 6.45 10.13
N SER A 112 -5.05 7.07 11.19
CA SER A 112 -6.50 7.25 11.41
C SER A 112 -7.18 8.06 10.32
N GLU A 113 -6.49 9.03 9.74
CA GLU A 113 -7.01 9.94 8.72
C GLU A 113 -7.00 9.36 7.31
N PHE A 114 -6.38 8.18 7.10
CA PHE A 114 -6.36 7.56 5.78
C PHE A 114 -7.60 6.69 5.57
N PRO A 115 -8.23 6.79 4.40
CA PRO A 115 -9.58 6.29 4.21
C PRO A 115 -9.71 4.77 4.06
N PHE A 116 -8.57 4.06 3.86
CA PHE A 116 -8.60 2.62 3.58
C PHE A 116 -7.38 1.92 4.17
N ILE A 117 -7.61 0.87 4.94
CA ILE A 117 -6.61 0.18 5.74
C ILE A 117 -6.69 -1.33 5.50
N LEU A 118 -5.55 -1.98 5.34
CA LEU A 118 -5.38 -3.43 5.42
C LEU A 118 -4.65 -3.78 6.71
N GLU A 119 -5.20 -4.65 7.53
CA GLU A 119 -4.61 -5.15 8.78
C GLU A 119 -4.03 -6.54 8.53
N CYS A 120 -2.71 -6.69 8.64
CA CYS A 120 -1.99 -7.83 8.11
C CYS A 120 -1.19 -8.57 9.18
N GLN A 121 -1.39 -9.89 9.27
CA GLN A 121 -0.53 -10.80 10.02
C GLN A 121 0.59 -11.31 9.10
N LEU A 122 1.85 -11.18 9.51
CA LEU A 122 2.98 -11.71 8.73
C LEU A 122 2.84 -13.23 8.58
N LEU A 123 2.73 -13.68 7.33
CA LEU A 123 2.66 -15.10 6.97
C LEU A 123 4.03 -15.65 6.61
N ARG A 124 4.81 -14.90 5.82
CA ARG A 124 6.12 -15.32 5.31
C ARG A 124 6.98 -14.11 4.93
N SER A 125 8.30 -14.27 5.02
CA SER A 125 9.27 -13.37 4.42
C SER A 125 10.15 -14.12 3.42
N VAL A 126 10.50 -13.48 2.30
CA VAL A 126 11.35 -14.04 1.23
C VAL A 126 12.43 -13.04 0.89
N GLU A 127 13.68 -13.42 1.08
CA GLU A 127 14.83 -12.59 0.72
C GLU A 127 15.06 -12.63 -0.79
N ILE A 128 15.18 -11.46 -1.41
CA ILE A 128 15.41 -11.29 -2.85
C ILE A 128 16.47 -10.20 -3.04
N GLY A 129 17.72 -10.59 -3.18
CA GLY A 129 18.83 -9.64 -3.34
C GLY A 129 18.84 -8.58 -2.22
N GLY A 130 18.75 -7.30 -2.58
CA GLY A 130 18.78 -6.20 -1.62
C GLY A 130 17.44 -5.92 -0.90
N HIS A 131 16.43 -6.77 -1.09
CA HIS A 131 15.09 -6.61 -0.49
C HIS A 131 14.62 -7.92 0.11
N THR A 132 13.76 -7.79 1.12
CA THR A 132 12.94 -8.87 1.63
C THR A 132 11.48 -8.56 1.34
N GLN A 133 10.80 -9.48 0.68
CA GLN A 133 9.36 -9.43 0.46
C GLN A 133 8.66 -10.00 1.69
N PHE A 134 7.86 -9.18 2.35
CA PHE A 134 6.98 -9.57 3.44
C PHE A 134 5.60 -9.88 2.88
N ILE A 135 5.11 -11.08 3.11
CA ILE A 135 3.77 -11.53 2.72
C ILE A 135 2.91 -11.56 3.97
N GLY A 136 1.91 -10.69 4.02
CA GLY A 136 0.94 -10.61 5.10
C GLY A 136 -0.41 -11.16 4.67
N GLU A 137 -0.99 -12.03 5.51
CA GLU A 137 -2.39 -12.40 5.40
C GLU A 137 -3.25 -11.24 5.89
N ILE A 138 -4.17 -10.78 5.07
CA ILE A 138 -5.10 -9.70 5.40
C ILE A 138 -6.16 -10.28 6.36
N LYS A 139 -6.12 -9.84 7.61
CA LYS A 139 -7.07 -10.27 8.66
C LYS A 139 -8.32 -9.43 8.68
N ASP A 140 -8.19 -8.13 8.33
CA ASP A 140 -9.31 -7.23 8.18
C ASP A 140 -8.99 -6.11 7.19
N THR A 141 -10.04 -5.54 6.61
CA THR A 141 -9.97 -4.37 5.73
C THR A 141 -10.96 -3.35 6.23
N LYS A 142 -10.46 -2.15 6.59
CA LYS A 142 -11.28 -1.04 7.06
C LYS A 142 -11.36 0.05 5.98
N ALA A 143 -12.51 0.67 5.91
CA ALA A 143 -12.72 1.88 5.12
C ALA A 143 -13.62 2.83 5.89
N ASP A 144 -13.53 4.13 5.59
CA ASP A 144 -14.44 5.12 6.17
C ASP A 144 -15.90 4.77 5.84
N GLU A 145 -16.82 4.97 6.79
CA GLU A 145 -18.22 4.56 6.66
C GLU A 145 -18.90 5.15 5.42
N ASP A 146 -18.67 6.42 5.13
CA ASP A 146 -19.21 7.14 3.98
C ASP A 146 -18.73 6.58 2.62
N MET A 147 -17.64 5.84 2.62
CA MET A 147 -17.11 5.18 1.42
C MET A 147 -17.78 3.84 1.13
N ILE A 148 -18.30 3.16 2.16
CA ILE A 148 -18.88 1.82 2.05
C ILE A 148 -20.37 1.90 1.63
N GLU A 149 -21.07 2.99 1.98
CA GLU A 149 -22.49 3.18 1.79
C GLU A 149 -22.88 3.18 0.34
N ASN A 150 -22.88 2.46 -0.50
CA ASN A 150 -23.40 2.36 -1.86
C ASN A 150 -22.57 1.47 -2.82
N GLY A 151 -21.61 0.70 -2.31
CA GLY A 151 -21.04 -0.45 -3.01
C GLY A 151 -20.24 -0.23 -4.29
N ASP A 152 -20.30 0.97 -4.89
CA ASP A 152 -19.71 1.22 -6.20
C ASP A 152 -18.59 2.28 -6.17
N HIS A 153 -17.53 1.97 -6.92
CA HIS A 153 -16.43 2.92 -7.20
C HIS A 153 -15.61 3.40 -5.98
N LEU A 154 -15.34 2.51 -5.05
CA LEU A 154 -14.52 2.79 -3.87
C LEU A 154 -13.21 3.52 -4.23
N ILE A 155 -12.56 3.18 -5.32
CA ILE A 155 -11.34 3.83 -5.79
C ILE A 155 -11.51 5.33 -6.09
N GLN A 156 -12.68 5.75 -6.56
CA GLN A 156 -12.97 7.17 -6.83
C GLN A 156 -13.25 7.96 -5.55
N LYS A 157 -13.70 7.31 -4.50
CA LYS A 157 -13.90 7.91 -3.19
C LYS A 157 -12.59 8.01 -2.41
N ILE A 158 -11.77 6.98 -2.44
CA ILE A 158 -10.44 6.93 -1.80
C ILE A 158 -9.50 7.94 -2.47
N THR A 159 -9.58 8.11 -3.80
CA THR A 159 -8.62 8.91 -4.59
C THR A 159 -7.15 8.55 -4.26
N PRO A 160 -6.75 7.27 -4.38
CA PRO A 160 -5.44 6.83 -3.92
C PRO A 160 -4.32 7.43 -4.75
N LEU A 161 -3.18 7.65 -4.12
CA LEU A 161 -1.95 8.03 -4.80
C LEU A 161 -1.36 6.85 -5.57
N ILE A 162 -0.80 7.15 -6.73
CA ILE A 162 0.07 6.25 -7.48
C ILE A 162 1.43 6.91 -7.73
N LEU A 163 2.49 6.10 -7.84
CA LEU A 163 3.84 6.58 -8.08
C LEU A 163 4.30 6.18 -9.48
N ALA A 164 4.77 7.17 -10.25
CA ALA A 164 5.50 6.95 -11.49
C ALA A 164 6.99 6.81 -11.20
N LEU A 165 7.52 5.61 -11.40
CA LEU A 165 8.89 5.24 -10.98
C LEU A 165 9.99 5.84 -11.86
N ASP A 166 9.67 6.23 -13.10
CA ASP A 166 10.61 6.87 -14.02
C ASP A 166 10.92 8.33 -13.65
N SER A 167 9.91 9.04 -13.18
CA SER A 167 9.99 10.46 -12.83
C SER A 167 9.94 10.71 -11.32
N MET A 168 9.76 9.66 -10.51
CA MET A 168 9.54 9.75 -9.06
C MET A 168 8.47 10.78 -8.71
N SER A 169 7.35 10.72 -9.42
CA SER A 169 6.25 11.68 -9.31
C SER A 169 4.96 11.01 -8.89
N TYR A 170 4.19 11.68 -8.03
CA TYR A 170 2.87 11.22 -7.62
C TYR A 170 1.79 11.63 -8.59
N TYR A 171 0.83 10.74 -8.81
CA TYR A 171 -0.35 10.95 -9.64
C TYR A 171 -1.59 10.46 -8.89
N GLY A 172 -2.74 11.02 -9.24
CA GLY A 172 -4.02 10.49 -8.82
C GLY A 172 -4.57 9.44 -9.79
N VAL A 173 -5.65 8.80 -9.38
CA VAL A 173 -6.37 7.84 -10.22
C VAL A 173 -7.22 8.58 -11.24
N GLY A 174 -7.13 8.17 -12.51
CA GLY A 174 -7.89 8.76 -13.62
C GLY A 174 -9.37 8.36 -13.63
N LYS A 175 -10.05 8.72 -14.72
CA LYS A 175 -11.47 8.44 -14.92
C LYS A 175 -11.76 6.94 -15.08
N TYR A 176 -12.99 6.53 -14.74
CA TYR A 176 -13.52 5.22 -15.08
C TYR A 176 -13.44 4.99 -16.61
N VAL A 177 -13.02 3.79 -16.99
CA VAL A 177 -12.88 3.41 -18.42
C VAL A 177 -13.95 2.40 -18.82
N ALA A 178 -14.00 1.26 -18.14
CA ALA A 178 -14.94 0.19 -18.46
C ALA A 178 -15.06 -0.84 -17.33
N LYS A 179 -16.13 -1.63 -17.33
CA LYS A 179 -16.31 -2.75 -16.39
C LYS A 179 -15.47 -3.95 -16.81
N ALA A 180 -14.59 -4.42 -15.90
CA ALA A 180 -13.83 -5.64 -16.11
C ALA A 180 -14.74 -6.86 -16.30
N PHE A 181 -14.25 -7.88 -17.01
CA PHE A 181 -14.99 -9.11 -17.36
C PHE A 181 -16.31 -8.88 -18.14
N SER A 182 -16.55 -7.66 -18.61
CA SER A 182 -17.72 -7.26 -19.40
C SER A 182 -17.32 -6.67 -20.76
N VAL A 183 -16.49 -5.64 -20.78
CA VAL A 183 -16.08 -4.96 -22.03
C VAL A 183 -15.39 -5.90 -23.01
N GLY A 184 -14.62 -6.89 -22.55
CA GLY A 184 -13.97 -7.88 -23.40
C GLY A 184 -14.94 -8.79 -24.18
N LYS A 185 -16.19 -8.92 -23.74
CA LYS A 185 -17.22 -9.72 -24.46
C LYS A 185 -17.61 -9.12 -25.81
N GLU A 186 -17.32 -7.86 -26.06
CA GLU A 186 -17.57 -7.20 -27.36
C GLU A 186 -16.67 -7.77 -28.47
N ILE A 187 -15.51 -8.34 -28.12
CA ILE A 187 -14.61 -8.98 -29.09
C ILE A 187 -15.21 -10.29 -29.59
N THR A 188 -15.81 -11.09 -28.71
CA THR A 188 -16.41 -12.39 -29.04
C THR A 188 -17.61 -12.24 -29.97
N LYS A 189 -18.41 -11.19 -29.80
CA LYS A 189 -19.57 -10.93 -30.66
C LYS A 189 -19.20 -10.61 -32.12
N LYS A 190 -17.98 -10.12 -32.39
CA LYS A 190 -17.48 -9.82 -33.74
C LYS A 190 -16.88 -11.02 -34.46
N VAL A 191 -16.68 -12.15 -33.77
CA VAL A 191 -16.13 -13.38 -34.36
C VAL A 191 -17.24 -14.30 -34.83
N ASP A 192 -18.47 -14.13 -34.34
CA ASP A 192 -19.66 -14.92 -34.67
C ASP A 192 -20.50 -14.26 -35.81
N GLU A 193 -20.09 -13.09 -36.31
CA GLU A 193 -20.61 -12.41 -37.52
C GLU A 193 -19.66 -12.64 -38.75
#